data_af9f72e1f7c6925df02b4d6ed05ca919
#
_entry.id   af9f72e1f7c6925df02b4d6ed05ca919
#
_cell.length_a   1.000
_cell.length_b   1.000
_cell.length_c   1.000
_cell.angle_alpha   90.00
_cell.angle_beta   90.00
_cell.angle_gamma   90.00
#
_symmetry.space_group_name_H-M   'P 1'
#
loop_
_entity.id
_entity.type
_entity.pdbx_description
1 polymer ?
#
loop_
_entity_poly.entity_id
_entity_poly.type
_entity_poly.pdbx_seq_one_letter_code
_entity_poly.pdbx_strand_id
1 'polypeptide(L)' 'MNEIVIDTEFVTLGQFLKMTDAISSGGMAKWFLSEHDVYVNGEVEDRRGRKLRHQDTVNIPGVGRFIIIDQFIAQGGEE' A
#
# COMPACT_ATOMS: atom_id res chain seq x y z
N MET A 1 -6.66 -7.24 -9.79
CA MET A 1 -6.03 -6.41 -8.73
C MET A 1 -5.78 -7.29 -7.53
N ASN A 2 -4.58 -7.19 -6.98
CA ASN A 2 -4.20 -8.03 -5.85
C ASN A 2 -4.72 -7.43 -4.54
N GLU A 3 -5.23 -8.28 -3.65
CA GLU A 3 -5.70 -7.82 -2.35
C GLU A 3 -4.59 -7.96 -1.32
N ILE A 4 -4.37 -6.91 -0.55
CA ILE A 4 -3.44 -6.94 0.58
C ILE A 4 -4.29 -6.79 1.84
N VAL A 5 -4.41 -7.88 2.58
CA VAL A 5 -5.23 -7.92 3.79
C VAL A 5 -4.41 -7.45 4.97
N ILE A 6 -4.95 -6.48 5.71
CA ILE A 6 -4.29 -5.97 6.91
C ILE A 6 -5.19 -6.22 8.11
N ASP A 7 -4.58 -6.34 9.27
CA ASP A 7 -5.29 -6.55 10.54
C ASP A 7 -5.15 -5.33 11.45
N THR A 8 -4.81 -4.21 10.87
CA THR A 8 -4.70 -2.94 11.56
C THR A 8 -5.55 -1.92 10.81
N GLU A 9 -5.77 -0.78 11.44
CA GLU A 9 -6.59 0.26 10.83
C GLU A 9 -5.95 0.83 9.57
N PHE A 10 -4.65 0.85 9.51
CA PHE A 10 -3.92 1.32 8.35
C PHE A 10 -2.51 0.73 8.33
N VAL A 11 -1.85 0.84 7.17
CA VAL A 11 -0.41 0.64 7.05
C VAL A 11 0.13 1.85 6.32
N THR A 12 1.41 2.17 6.53
CA THR A 12 2.02 3.27 5.79
C THR A 12 2.45 2.78 4.42
N LEU A 13 2.61 3.71 3.49
CA LEU A 13 3.08 3.36 2.14
C LEU A 13 4.43 2.66 2.20
N GLY A 14 5.34 3.12 3.07
CA GLY A 14 6.64 2.46 3.22
C GLY A 14 6.50 1.01 3.67
N GLN A 15 5.63 0.75 4.65
CA GLN A 15 5.36 -0.61 5.10
C GLN A 15 4.76 -1.45 3.97
N PHE A 16 3.86 -0.86 3.21
CA PHE A 16 3.22 -1.53 2.09
C PHE A 16 4.24 -1.95 1.03
N LEU A 17 5.18 -1.08 0.71
CA LEU A 17 6.21 -1.41 -0.27
C LEU A 17 7.02 -2.62 0.15
N LYS A 18 7.29 -2.75 1.46
CA LYS A 18 8.00 -3.90 1.97
C LYS A 18 7.12 -5.15 1.94
N MET A 19 5.84 -5.01 2.25
CA MET A 19 4.91 -6.13 2.23
C MET A 19 4.77 -6.75 0.85
N THR A 20 4.89 -5.93 -0.20
CA THR A 20 4.76 -6.41 -1.59
C THR A 20 6.11 -6.77 -2.19
N ASP A 21 7.17 -6.72 -1.41
CA ASP A 21 8.54 -7.02 -1.86
C ASP A 21 9.04 -6.05 -2.92
N ALA A 22 8.41 -4.90 -3.07
CA ALA A 22 8.95 -3.85 -3.94
C ALA A 22 10.29 -3.36 -3.41
N ILE A 23 10.46 -3.42 -2.08
CA ILE A 23 11.73 -3.13 -1.43
C ILE A 23 12.02 -4.25 -0.44
N SER A 24 13.29 -4.43 -0.11
CA SER A 24 13.71 -5.50 0.80
C SER A 24 13.82 -5.04 2.24
N SER A 25 13.88 -3.75 2.50
CA SER A 25 13.92 -3.22 3.85
C SER A 25 13.22 -1.88 3.91
N GLY A 26 12.71 -1.53 5.10
CA GLY A 26 12.00 -0.28 5.28
C GLY A 26 12.86 0.95 4.98
N GLY A 27 14.17 0.85 5.16
CA GLY A 27 15.05 1.96 4.89
C GLY A 27 15.15 2.34 3.41
N MET A 28 14.68 1.47 2.53
CA MET A 28 14.72 1.73 1.09
C MET A 28 13.51 2.51 0.60
N ALA A 29 12.51 2.72 1.44
CA ALA A 29 11.25 3.30 0.98
C ALA A 29 11.42 4.69 0.39
N LYS A 30 12.19 5.53 1.06
CA LYS A 30 12.38 6.90 0.59
C LYS A 30 13.08 6.91 -0.77
N TRP A 31 14.12 6.08 -0.90
CA TRP A 31 14.84 5.97 -2.17
C TRP A 31 13.90 5.47 -3.28
N PHE A 32 13.14 4.41 -2.98
CA PHE A 32 12.26 3.81 -3.98
C PHE A 32 11.24 4.84 -4.49
N LEU A 33 10.64 5.61 -3.58
CA LEU A 33 9.64 6.59 -3.95
C LEU A 33 10.23 7.77 -4.70
N SER A 34 11.54 8.03 -4.55
CA SER A 34 12.20 9.08 -5.32
C SER A 34 12.55 8.62 -6.72
N GLU A 35 12.67 7.31 -6.94
CA GLU A 35 13.10 6.75 -8.23
C GLU A 35 11.95 6.20 -9.06
N HIS A 36 10.81 5.90 -8.44
CA HIS A 36 9.69 5.26 -9.11
C HIS A 36 8.39 5.97 -8.76
N ASP A 37 7.53 6.14 -9.74
CA ASP A 37 6.20 6.68 -9.48
C ASP A 37 5.32 5.59 -8.91
N VAL A 38 4.76 5.84 -7.75
CA VAL A 38 3.78 4.96 -7.10
C VAL A 38 2.49 5.74 -7.00
N TYR A 39 1.38 5.12 -7.38
CA TYR A 39 0.10 5.80 -7.42
C TYR A 39 -0.81 5.28 -6.32
N VAL A 40 -1.34 6.19 -5.51
CA VAL A 40 -2.34 5.85 -4.50
C VAL A 40 -3.64 6.49 -4.94
N ASN A 41 -4.65 5.65 -5.15
CA ASN A 41 -5.95 6.10 -5.64
C ASN A 41 -5.83 6.94 -6.92
N GLY A 42 -4.89 6.54 -7.78
CA GLY A 42 -4.71 7.18 -9.08
C GLY A 42 -3.80 8.39 -9.09
N GLU A 43 -3.25 8.78 -7.96
CA GLU A 43 -2.39 9.97 -7.86
C GLU A 43 -1.00 9.57 -7.38
N VAL A 44 0.02 10.22 -7.95
CA VAL A 44 1.40 9.95 -7.55
C VAL A 44 1.57 10.31 -6.09
N GLU A 45 2.17 9.39 -5.34
CA GLU A 45 2.44 9.59 -3.93
C GLU A 45 3.91 9.30 -3.64
N ASP A 46 4.61 10.25 -3.04
CA ASP A 46 6.03 10.07 -2.73
C ASP A 46 6.31 10.09 -1.22
N ARG A 47 5.27 10.16 -0.39
CA ARG A 47 5.45 10.18 1.06
C ARG A 47 5.37 8.77 1.61
N ARG A 48 6.48 8.28 2.16
CA ARG A 48 6.49 6.94 2.74
C ARG A 48 5.58 6.80 3.95
N GLY A 49 5.23 7.91 4.59
CA GLY A 49 4.35 7.90 5.75
C GLY A 49 2.87 7.99 5.41
N ARG A 50 2.51 8.03 4.12
CA ARG A 50 1.11 8.05 3.73
C ARG A 50 0.38 6.85 4.30
N LYS A 51 -0.72 7.08 5.01
CA LYS A 51 -1.52 6.00 5.57
C LYS A 51 -2.44 5.43 4.51
N LEU A 52 -2.43 4.11 4.39
CA LEU A 52 -3.29 3.38 3.46
C LEU A 52 -4.32 2.63 4.28
N ARG A 53 -5.58 2.82 3.94
CA ARG A 53 -6.71 2.27 4.69
C ARG A 53 -7.56 1.39 3.79
N HIS A 54 -8.59 0.81 4.37
CA HIS A 54 -9.50 -0.08 3.65
C HIS A 54 -9.94 0.55 2.32
N GLN A 55 -9.82 -0.23 1.25
CA GLN A 55 -10.21 0.12 -0.12
C GLN A 55 -9.33 1.16 -0.79
N ASP A 56 -8.25 1.60 -0.17
CA ASP A 56 -7.25 2.38 -0.89
C ASP A 56 -6.56 1.49 -1.91
N THR A 57 -6.33 2.03 -3.10
CA THR A 57 -5.65 1.29 -4.16
C THR A 57 -4.24 1.82 -4.33
N VAL A 58 -3.33 0.93 -4.69
CA VAL A 58 -1.94 1.29 -4.94
C VAL A 58 -1.51 0.63 -6.24
N ASN A 59 -0.94 1.42 -7.14
CA ASN A 59 -0.39 0.92 -8.37
C ASN A 59 1.13 1.16 -8.35
N ILE A 60 1.89 0.08 -8.41
CA ILE A 60 3.34 0.13 -8.50
C ILE A 60 3.72 -0.37 -9.89
N PRO A 61 4.00 0.54 -10.84
CA PRO A 61 4.31 0.12 -12.21
C PRO A 61 5.46 -0.88 -12.23
N GLY A 62 5.27 -1.96 -12.97
CA GLY A 62 6.26 -3.04 -13.03
C GLY A 62 6.12 -4.07 -11.94
N VAL A 63 5.34 -3.79 -10.91
CA VAL A 63 5.12 -4.73 -9.80
C VAL A 63 3.67 -5.19 -9.79
N GLY A 64 2.72 -4.25 -9.81
CA GLY A 64 1.32 -4.64 -9.86
C GLY A 64 0.39 -3.60 -9.25
N ARG A 65 -0.88 -3.94 -9.27
CA ARG A 65 -1.94 -3.14 -8.69
C ARG A 65 -2.50 -3.86 -7.49
N PHE A 66 -2.78 -3.10 -6.44
CA PHE A 66 -3.20 -3.67 -5.16
C PHE A 66 -4.35 -2.87 -4.58
N ILE A 67 -5.14 -3.54 -3.75
CA ILE A 67 -6.17 -2.87 -2.95
C ILE A 67 -6.01 -3.33 -1.50
N ILE A 68 -6.12 -2.38 -0.58
CA ILE A 68 -6.00 -2.66 0.85
C ILE A 68 -7.34 -3.14 1.38
N ILE A 69 -7.32 -4.27 2.07
CA ILE A 69 -8.51 -4.83 2.71
C ILE A 69 -8.25 -4.93 4.20
N ASP A 70 -9.00 -4.18 4.99
CA ASP A 70 -8.98 -4.31 6.44
C ASP A 70 -9.84 -5.50 6.81
N GLN A 71 -9.23 -6.56 7.35
CA GLN A 71 -9.96 -7.80 7.58
C GLN A 71 -11.12 -7.63 8.56
N PHE A 72 -11.00 -6.70 9.50
CA PHE A 72 -12.08 -6.49 10.46
C PHE A 72 -13.28 -5.83 9.81
N ILE A 73 -13.06 -4.88 8.89
CA ILE A 73 -14.14 -4.26 8.15
C ILE A 73 -14.75 -5.27 7.18
N ALA A 74 -13.90 -6.04 6.48
CA ALA A 74 -14.38 -7.01 5.50
C ALA A 74 -15.20 -8.10 6.16
N GLN A 75 -14.85 -8.53 7.39
CA GLN A 75 -15.56 -9.59 8.06
C GLN A 75 -16.84 -9.13 8.70
N GLY A 76 -16.89 -7.91 9.21
CA GLY A 76 -18.01 -7.46 10.00
C GLY A 76 -18.85 -6.38 9.38
N GLY A 77 -18.45 -5.87 8.25
CA GLY A 77 -19.04 -4.66 7.72
C GLY A 77 -20.42 -4.82 7.12
N GLU A 78 -20.79 -6.04 6.80
CA GLU A 78 -22.02 -6.17 6.05
C GLU A 78 -23.21 -6.38 6.92
N GLU A 79 -23.06 -6.56 8.20
CA GLU A 79 -24.24 -6.80 8.96
C GLU A 79 -24.99 -5.65 9.37
#